data_1c335d3c991d369daa6335afb045c10f
#
_entry.id   1c335d3c991d369daa6335afb045c10f
#
_cell.length_a   1.000
_cell.length_b   1.000
_cell.length_c   1.000
_cell.angle_alpha   90.00
_cell.angle_beta   90.00
_cell.angle_gamma   90.00
#
_symmetry.space_group_name_H-M   'P 1'
#
loop_
_entity.id
_entity.type
_entity.pdbx_description
1 polymer ?
#
loop_
_entity_poly.entity_id
_entity_poly.type
_entity_poly.pdbx_seq_one_letter_code
_entity_poly.pdbx_strand_id
1 'polypeptide(L)'
;MIYTDTRDSSVKADFKTAVMGGMNQATGGLYIPVEFPKLDSSLLNKDPAPSFRDVAFNMAKPYVEGEIPDNDLAAIIADAYPFQPKVVPADAISYIMELFHGPTCAFKDFGARFMARTMSYFNRNEDTPLHILVATSGDTGSAVG
;
A
#
# COMPACT_ATOMS: atom_id res chain seq x y z
N MET A 1 11.64 -5.34 -7.24
CA MET A 1 12.12 -4.10 -6.55
C MET A 1 13.06 -4.49 -5.42
N ILE A 2 14.09 -3.66 -5.10
CA ILE A 2 14.97 -3.88 -3.94
C ILE A 2 14.70 -2.80 -2.91
N TYR A 3 14.59 -3.22 -1.65
CA TYR A 3 14.40 -2.35 -0.49
C TYR A 3 15.67 -2.32 0.36
N THR A 4 15.85 -1.27 1.12
CA THR A 4 16.96 -1.10 2.06
C THR A 4 16.44 -0.58 3.38
N ASP A 5 17.21 -0.81 4.44
CA ASP A 5 16.88 -0.33 5.78
C ASP A 5 17.26 1.15 5.94
N THR A 6 16.41 1.92 6.62
CA THR A 6 16.64 3.37 6.86
C THR A 6 17.80 3.66 7.79
N ARG A 7 18.26 2.70 8.59
CA ARG A 7 19.37 2.84 9.54
C ARG A 7 20.63 2.11 9.10
N ASP A 8 20.51 1.13 8.19
CA ASP A 8 21.65 0.40 7.63
C ASP A 8 21.41 0.13 6.14
N SER A 9 22.01 0.95 5.29
CA SER A 9 21.87 0.83 3.84
C SER A 9 22.51 -0.42 3.23
N SER A 10 23.31 -1.18 3.98
CA SER A 10 23.87 -2.45 3.55
C SER A 10 22.83 -3.59 3.58
N VAL A 11 21.80 -3.47 4.42
CA VAL A 11 20.69 -4.40 4.47
C VAL A 11 19.85 -4.27 3.21
N LYS A 12 19.61 -5.40 2.54
CA LYS A 12 18.74 -5.49 1.36
C LYS A 12 17.62 -6.49 1.59
N ALA A 13 16.45 -6.14 1.09
CA ALA A 13 15.26 -6.97 1.21
C ALA A 13 14.45 -6.92 -0.10
N ASP A 14 13.66 -7.94 -0.34
CA ASP A 14 12.57 -7.91 -1.30
C ASP A 14 11.30 -7.35 -0.68
N PHE A 15 10.26 -7.20 -1.47
CA PHE A 15 8.99 -6.64 -1.00
C PHE A 15 8.32 -7.54 0.06
N LYS A 16 8.33 -8.86 -0.17
CA LYS A 16 7.79 -9.84 0.81
C LYS A 16 8.47 -9.68 2.16
N THR A 17 9.80 -9.68 2.20
CA THR A 17 10.57 -9.49 3.44
C THR A 17 10.24 -8.17 4.12
N ALA A 18 10.15 -7.08 3.34
CA ALA A 18 9.86 -5.76 3.88
C ALA A 18 8.46 -5.68 4.50
N VAL A 19 7.42 -6.19 3.81
CA VAL A 19 6.03 -6.08 4.28
C VAL A 19 5.72 -7.07 5.41
N MET A 20 6.26 -8.29 5.35
CA MET A 20 6.04 -9.30 6.38
C MET A 20 6.86 -9.06 7.65
N GLY A 21 8.06 -8.50 7.50
CA GLY A 21 8.94 -8.15 8.61
C GLY A 21 8.59 -6.83 9.30
N GLY A 22 7.98 -5.90 8.58
CA GLY A 22 7.67 -4.57 9.08
C GLY A 22 8.92 -3.79 9.47
N MET A 23 9.17 -3.59 10.75
CA MET A 23 10.40 -2.97 11.26
C MET A 23 11.52 -4.00 11.35
N ASN A 24 12.71 -3.65 10.88
CA ASN A 24 13.87 -4.50 11.02
C ASN A 24 14.27 -4.66 12.49
N GLN A 25 14.18 -5.88 13.02
CA GLN A 25 14.44 -6.17 14.42
C GLN A 25 15.89 -5.89 14.87
N ALA A 26 16.86 -6.03 13.95
CA ALA A 26 18.28 -5.83 14.27
C ALA A 26 18.66 -4.34 14.39
N THR A 27 18.07 -3.50 13.57
CA THR A 27 18.42 -2.07 13.47
C THR A 27 17.37 -1.16 14.06
N GLY A 28 16.11 -1.61 14.16
CA GLY A 28 14.94 -0.78 14.45
C GLY A 28 14.62 0.19 13.31
N GLY A 29 15.15 -0.04 12.09
CA GLY A 29 14.89 0.73 10.90
C GLY A 29 13.64 0.25 10.15
N LEU A 30 13.19 1.07 9.19
CA LEU A 30 12.10 0.75 8.27
C LEU A 30 12.68 0.42 6.90
N TYR A 31 11.94 -0.35 6.10
CA TYR A 31 12.31 -0.63 4.74
C TYR A 31 11.78 0.44 3.79
N ILE A 32 12.65 0.95 2.93
CA ILE A 32 12.33 1.89 1.85
C ILE A 32 12.88 1.35 0.53
N PRO A 33 12.27 1.66 -0.62
CA PRO A 33 12.85 1.28 -1.91
C PRO A 33 14.19 1.96 -2.12
N VAL A 34 15.16 1.23 -2.71
CA VAL A 34 16.49 1.79 -3.03
C VAL A 34 16.37 2.89 -4.08
N GLU A 35 15.46 2.70 -5.03
CA GLU A 35 15.14 3.70 -6.05
C GLU A 35 13.62 3.86 -6.14
N PHE A 36 13.16 5.12 -6.21
CA PHE A 36 11.76 5.39 -6.46
C PHE A 36 11.45 5.22 -7.94
N PRO A 37 10.48 4.38 -8.30
CA PRO A 37 10.13 4.17 -9.69
C PRO A 37 9.55 5.45 -10.31
N LYS A 38 9.92 5.70 -11.55
CA LYS A 38 9.27 6.75 -12.35
C LYS A 38 7.91 6.25 -12.80
N LEU A 39 6.89 7.03 -12.51
CA LEU A 39 5.54 6.72 -12.97
C LEU A 39 5.40 7.03 -14.46
N ASP A 40 4.62 6.19 -15.13
CA ASP A 40 4.25 6.45 -16.52
C ASP A 40 3.23 7.60 -16.57
N SER A 41 3.68 8.76 -17.07
CA SER A 41 2.84 9.94 -17.23
C SER A 41 1.69 9.74 -18.22
N SER A 42 1.73 8.71 -19.07
CA SER A 42 0.65 8.39 -20.01
C SER A 42 -0.66 8.06 -19.28
N LEU A 43 -0.58 7.57 -18.04
CA LEU A 43 -1.74 7.33 -17.20
C LEU A 43 -2.56 8.62 -16.96
N LEU A 44 -1.89 9.77 -16.81
CA LEU A 44 -2.54 11.05 -16.54
C LEU A 44 -3.26 11.64 -17.75
N ASN A 45 -2.92 11.17 -18.96
CA ASN A 45 -3.46 11.65 -20.22
C ASN A 45 -4.51 10.72 -20.83
N LYS A 46 -4.99 9.73 -20.09
CA LYS A 46 -6.02 8.81 -20.57
C LYS A 46 -7.39 9.47 -20.63
N ASP A 47 -8.12 9.18 -21.72
CA ASP A 47 -9.53 9.55 -21.90
C ASP A 47 -10.32 8.26 -22.22
N PRO A 48 -11.28 7.83 -21.40
CA PRO A 48 -11.69 8.47 -20.14
C PRO A 48 -10.62 8.42 -19.06
N ALA A 49 -10.71 9.33 -18.09
CA ALA A 49 -9.80 9.37 -16.96
C ALA A 49 -9.75 8.01 -16.22
N PRO A 50 -8.57 7.57 -15.76
CA PRO A 50 -8.42 6.29 -15.08
C PRO A 50 -9.22 6.25 -13.78
N SER A 51 -9.76 5.10 -13.44
CA SER A 51 -10.39 4.88 -12.14
C SER A 51 -9.36 4.93 -11.01
N PHE A 52 -9.82 5.13 -9.77
CA PHE A 52 -8.91 5.07 -8.61
C PHE A 52 -8.16 3.72 -8.54
N ARG A 53 -8.80 2.61 -8.88
CA ARG A 53 -8.17 1.29 -8.90
C ARG A 53 -7.10 1.17 -9.98
N ASP A 54 -7.31 1.78 -11.15
CA ASP A 54 -6.28 1.82 -12.21
C ASP A 54 -5.07 2.62 -11.75
N VAL A 55 -5.29 3.75 -11.07
CA VAL A 55 -4.22 4.54 -10.48
C VAL A 55 -3.49 3.74 -9.41
N ALA A 56 -4.21 3.13 -8.47
CA ALA A 56 -3.63 2.33 -7.41
C ALA A 56 -2.80 1.15 -7.95
N PHE A 57 -3.29 0.47 -9.00
CA PHE A 57 -2.55 -0.61 -9.66
C PHE A 57 -1.24 -0.12 -10.28
N ASN A 58 -1.30 0.94 -11.09
CA ASN A 58 -0.12 1.45 -11.77
C ASN A 58 0.90 2.05 -10.78
N MET A 59 0.43 2.61 -9.67
CA MET A 59 1.29 3.09 -8.60
C MET A 59 1.96 1.97 -7.82
N ALA A 60 1.24 0.89 -7.50
CA ALA A 60 1.76 -0.21 -6.71
C ALA A 60 2.65 -1.18 -7.50
N LYS A 61 2.33 -1.41 -8.78
CA LYS A 61 2.99 -2.42 -9.63
C LYS A 61 4.52 -2.37 -9.60
N PRO A 62 5.19 -1.25 -9.81
CA PRO A 62 6.66 -1.24 -9.83
C PRO A 62 7.30 -1.58 -8.47
N TYR A 63 6.56 -1.41 -7.36
CA TYR A 63 7.05 -1.75 -6.03
C TYR A 63 6.99 -3.25 -5.72
N VAL A 64 6.07 -3.98 -6.34
CA VAL A 64 5.83 -5.41 -6.10
C VAL A 64 6.28 -6.29 -7.26
N GLU A 65 6.91 -5.70 -8.28
CA GLU A 65 7.32 -6.37 -9.51
C GLU A 65 8.24 -7.56 -9.22
N GLY A 66 7.93 -8.70 -9.85
CA GLY A 66 8.66 -9.96 -9.68
C GLY A 66 8.18 -10.81 -8.49
N GLU A 67 7.33 -10.27 -7.59
CA GLU A 67 6.86 -10.97 -6.41
C GLU A 67 5.34 -11.17 -6.38
N ILE A 68 4.58 -10.23 -6.93
CA ILE A 68 3.13 -10.34 -7.06
C ILE A 68 2.78 -10.20 -8.55
N PRO A 69 2.22 -11.25 -9.18
CA PRO A 69 1.73 -11.18 -10.56
C PRO A 69 0.64 -10.13 -10.73
N ASP A 70 0.53 -9.56 -11.92
CA ASP A 70 -0.43 -8.49 -12.24
C ASP A 70 -1.88 -8.84 -11.89
N ASN A 71 -2.31 -10.08 -12.18
CA ASN A 71 -3.67 -10.53 -11.85
C ASN A 71 -3.92 -10.58 -10.34
N ASP A 72 -2.94 -11.02 -9.56
CA ASP A 72 -3.04 -11.09 -8.10
C ASP A 72 -3.01 -9.69 -7.50
N LEU A 73 -2.15 -8.80 -8.02
CA LEU A 73 -2.13 -7.39 -7.60
C LEU A 73 -3.46 -6.70 -7.89
N ALA A 74 -4.06 -6.93 -9.05
CA ALA A 74 -5.37 -6.39 -9.40
C ALA A 74 -6.46 -6.89 -8.44
N ALA A 75 -6.43 -8.17 -8.05
CA ALA A 75 -7.34 -8.74 -7.07
C ALA A 75 -7.15 -8.14 -5.67
N ILE A 76 -5.90 -7.99 -5.23
CA ILE A 76 -5.55 -7.33 -3.96
C ILE A 76 -6.11 -5.90 -3.92
N ILE A 77 -5.92 -5.12 -4.98
CA ILE A 77 -6.39 -3.74 -5.08
C ILE A 77 -7.91 -3.66 -5.11
N ALA A 78 -8.57 -4.56 -5.85
CA ALA A 78 -10.03 -4.60 -5.92
C ALA A 78 -10.67 -4.89 -4.55
N ASP A 79 -10.06 -5.78 -3.76
CA ASP A 79 -10.53 -6.13 -2.41
C ASP A 79 -10.13 -5.08 -1.36
N ALA A 80 -8.94 -4.50 -1.48
CA ALA A 80 -8.51 -3.43 -0.58
C ALA A 80 -9.39 -2.17 -0.73
N TYR A 81 -9.79 -1.83 -1.96
CA TYR A 81 -10.48 -0.58 -2.27
C TYR A 81 -11.88 -0.77 -2.89
N PRO A 82 -12.88 -1.26 -2.12
CA PRO A 82 -14.29 -1.21 -2.52
C PRO A 82 -14.85 0.22 -2.48
N PHE A 83 -14.10 1.18 -1.98
CA PHE A 83 -14.37 2.61 -1.90
C PHE A 83 -13.26 3.39 -2.63
N GLN A 84 -13.48 4.68 -2.83
CA GLN A 84 -12.49 5.57 -3.46
C GLN A 84 -12.48 6.95 -2.78
N PRO A 85 -11.37 7.68 -2.83
CA PRO A 85 -11.34 9.05 -2.38
C PRO A 85 -12.21 9.93 -3.28
N LYS A 86 -12.76 11.01 -2.73
CA LYS A 86 -13.36 12.08 -3.53
C LYS A 86 -12.41 13.26 -3.58
N VAL A 87 -12.38 13.92 -4.71
CA VAL A 87 -11.66 15.20 -4.87
C VAL A 87 -12.69 16.30 -5.06
N VAL A 88 -12.71 17.24 -4.14
CA VAL A 88 -13.66 18.35 -4.14
C VAL A 88 -12.90 19.68 -4.26
N PRO A 89 -13.40 20.66 -5.02
CA PRO A 89 -12.77 21.98 -5.08
C PRO A 89 -12.94 22.71 -3.74
N ALA A 90 -11.87 23.30 -3.24
CA ALA A 90 -11.88 24.17 -2.08
C ALA A 90 -11.97 25.66 -2.48
N ASP A 91 -11.29 26.01 -3.57
CA ASP A 91 -11.32 27.34 -4.19
C ASP A 91 -10.99 27.23 -5.69
N ALA A 92 -10.65 28.35 -6.35
CA ALA A 92 -10.40 28.39 -7.79
C ALA A 92 -9.17 27.58 -8.26
N ILE A 93 -8.23 27.29 -7.36
CA ILE A 93 -6.94 26.63 -7.68
C ILE A 93 -6.60 25.46 -6.73
N SER A 94 -7.37 25.28 -5.65
CA SER A 94 -7.10 24.27 -4.61
C SER A 94 -8.17 23.21 -4.59
N TYR A 95 -7.73 21.96 -4.34
CA TYR A 95 -8.62 20.81 -4.20
C TYR A 95 -8.32 20.09 -2.90
N ILE A 96 -9.35 19.49 -2.32
CA ILE A 96 -9.26 18.64 -1.13
C ILE A 96 -9.53 17.20 -1.57
N MET A 97 -8.61 16.30 -1.27
CA MET A 97 -8.82 14.86 -1.40
C MET A 97 -9.37 14.32 -0.07
N GLU A 98 -10.64 13.93 -0.09
CA GLU A 98 -11.32 13.37 1.07
C GLU A 98 -10.96 11.90 1.26
N LEU A 99 -10.28 11.55 2.35
CA LEU A 99 -9.81 10.18 2.63
C LEU A 99 -10.63 9.46 3.71
N PHE A 100 -11.79 9.96 4.05
CA PHE A 100 -12.66 9.42 5.11
C PHE A 100 -13.86 8.60 4.60
N HIS A 101 -13.84 8.19 3.33
CA HIS A 101 -14.91 7.39 2.71
C HIS A 101 -14.75 5.87 2.88
N GLY A 102 -13.71 5.43 3.59
CA GLY A 102 -13.51 4.05 3.95
C GLY A 102 -14.34 3.59 5.15
N PRO A 103 -14.32 2.29 5.49
CA PRO A 103 -15.19 1.72 6.50
C PRO A 103 -14.99 2.28 7.92
N THR A 104 -13.79 2.75 8.26
CA THR A 104 -13.52 3.33 9.59
C THR A 104 -13.54 4.86 9.61
N CYS A 105 -13.83 5.49 8.47
CA CYS A 105 -13.78 6.94 8.29
C CYS A 105 -12.40 7.56 8.56
N ALA A 106 -11.34 6.76 8.62
CA ALA A 106 -9.96 7.21 8.78
C ALA A 106 -9.19 7.01 7.48
N PHE A 107 -8.26 7.93 7.17
CA PHE A 107 -7.40 7.80 5.98
C PHE A 107 -6.55 6.51 6.02
N LYS A 108 -6.35 5.96 7.19
CA LYS A 108 -5.59 4.72 7.40
C LYS A 108 -6.22 3.49 6.74
N ASP A 109 -7.50 3.53 6.41
CA ASP A 109 -8.16 2.48 5.63
C ASP A 109 -7.44 2.17 4.32
N PHE A 110 -6.88 3.19 3.66
CA PHE A 110 -6.14 2.99 2.40
C PHE A 110 -4.89 2.14 2.62
N GLY A 111 -4.04 2.48 3.59
CA GLY A 111 -2.81 1.75 3.85
C GLY A 111 -3.03 0.40 4.52
N ALA A 112 -3.86 0.36 5.57
CA ALA A 112 -4.09 -0.84 6.37
C ALA A 112 -4.73 -1.96 5.54
N ARG A 113 -5.73 -1.65 4.72
CA ARG A 113 -6.38 -2.66 3.87
C ARG A 113 -5.46 -3.21 2.80
N PHE A 114 -4.66 -2.36 2.14
CA PHE A 114 -3.67 -2.84 1.17
C PHE A 114 -2.62 -3.72 1.84
N MET A 115 -2.10 -3.30 2.98
CA MET A 115 -1.17 -4.08 3.79
C MET A 115 -1.76 -5.44 4.17
N ALA A 116 -2.96 -5.47 4.74
CA ALA A 116 -3.59 -6.71 5.18
C ALA A 116 -3.80 -7.70 4.03
N ARG A 117 -4.28 -7.23 2.85
CA ARG A 117 -4.46 -8.08 1.66
C ARG A 117 -3.14 -8.59 1.11
N THR A 118 -2.12 -7.77 1.12
CA THR A 118 -0.76 -8.15 0.70
C THR A 118 -0.14 -9.18 1.64
N MET A 119 -0.26 -8.98 2.96
CA MET A 119 0.20 -9.95 3.95
C MET A 119 -0.57 -11.27 3.84
N SER A 120 -1.87 -11.23 3.67
CA SER A 120 -2.70 -12.42 3.42
C SER A 120 -2.27 -13.16 2.15
N TYR A 121 -1.94 -12.43 1.08
CA TYR A 121 -1.42 -13.03 -0.15
C TYR A 121 -0.13 -13.82 0.10
N PHE A 122 0.82 -13.25 0.82
CA PHE A 122 2.09 -13.93 1.11
C PHE A 122 1.94 -15.07 2.13
N ASN A 123 0.97 -15.00 3.03
CA ASN A 123 0.72 -16.02 4.05
C ASN A 123 -0.21 -17.16 3.59
N ARG A 124 -0.75 -17.10 2.37
CA ARG A 124 -1.82 -18.01 1.90
C ARG A 124 -1.47 -19.50 1.87
N ASN A 125 -0.18 -19.83 1.85
CA ASN A 125 0.31 -21.21 1.84
C ASN A 125 0.99 -21.63 3.15
N GLU A 126 0.90 -20.79 4.18
CA GLU A 126 1.47 -21.10 5.49
C GLU A 126 0.40 -21.71 6.39
N ASP A 127 0.74 -22.77 7.10
CA ASP A 127 -0.18 -23.43 8.06
C ASP A 127 -0.33 -22.62 9.35
N THR A 128 0.60 -21.72 9.63
CA THR A 128 0.58 -20.90 10.84
C THR A 128 -0.17 -19.59 10.61
N PRO A 129 -1.18 -19.28 11.42
CA PRO A 129 -1.89 -18.02 11.31
C PRO A 129 -0.99 -16.84 11.67
N LEU A 130 -1.11 -15.76 10.90
CA LEU A 130 -0.42 -14.50 11.18
C LEU A 130 -1.22 -13.71 12.22
N HIS A 131 -0.62 -13.42 13.37
CA HIS A 131 -1.19 -12.60 14.41
C HIS A 131 -0.69 -11.17 14.29
N ILE A 132 -1.58 -10.20 14.11
CA ILE A 132 -1.24 -8.78 14.06
C ILE A 132 -1.69 -8.12 15.37
N LEU A 133 -0.71 -7.63 16.13
CA LEU A 133 -0.96 -6.91 17.38
C LEU A 133 -0.89 -5.41 17.12
N VAL A 134 -1.93 -4.69 17.54
CA VAL A 134 -2.07 -3.26 17.29
C VAL A 134 -2.26 -2.51 18.60
N ALA A 135 -1.37 -1.55 18.89
CA ALA A 135 -1.49 -0.63 20.00
C ALA A 135 -1.52 0.80 19.45
N THR A 136 -2.67 1.44 19.48
CA THR A 136 -2.87 2.76 18.86
C THR A 136 -3.82 3.64 19.66
N SER A 137 -3.91 4.93 19.30
CA SER A 137 -4.88 5.86 19.85
C SER A 137 -6.32 5.69 19.30
N GLY A 138 -6.52 4.84 18.28
CA GLY A 138 -7.84 4.56 17.72
C GLY A 138 -7.83 4.30 16.21
N ASP A 139 -7.55 5.29 15.40
CA ASP A 139 -7.69 5.25 13.93
C ASP A 139 -6.95 4.09 13.26
N THR A 140 -5.70 3.87 13.63
CA THR A 140 -4.91 2.76 13.05
C THR A 140 -5.45 1.41 13.52
N GLY A 141 -5.81 1.30 14.80
CA GLY A 141 -6.40 0.09 15.36
C GLY A 141 -7.69 -0.30 14.66
N SER A 142 -8.58 0.67 14.46
CA SER A 142 -9.85 0.45 13.77
C SER A 142 -9.68 0.03 12.31
N ALA A 143 -8.65 0.56 11.62
CA ALA A 143 -8.40 0.24 10.21
C ALA A 143 -7.70 -1.10 10.00
N VAL A 144 -6.95 -1.60 10.99
CA VAL A 144 -6.20 -2.87 10.93
C VAL A 144 -7.07 -4.05 11.42
N GLY A 145 -7.95 -3.85 12.42
CA GLY A 145 -8.89 -4.86 12.95
C GLY A 145 -10.07 -5.07 12.04
#